data_86863f2e955fdb9518da9177c9e313d6
#
_entry.id   86863f2e955fdb9518da9177c9e313d6
#
_cell.length_a   1.000
_cell.length_b   1.000
_cell.length_c   1.000
_cell.angle_alpha   90.00
_cell.angle_beta   90.00
_cell.angle_gamma   90.00
#
_symmetry.space_group_name_H-M   'P 1'
#
loop_
_entity.id
_entity.type
_entity.pdbx_description
1 polymer ?
#
loop_
_entity_poly.entity_id
_entity_poly.type
_entity_poly.pdbx_seq_one_letter_code
_entity_poly.pdbx_strand_id
1 'polypeptide(L)'
;MKKLYILTILLCLSGFGSIFAQTLKGHIYDAKTNEPLVGATVTYKLHGNQGVVSNINGEYEIKLPEGGVDLVFSYVGYDDVLMPIVINKREVVTKDVYMKESTKLLEEVVVSAGRFEQKLSD
;
A
#
# COMPACT_ATOMS: atom_id res chain seq x y z
N MET A 1 -34.35 -39.61 -6.96
CA MET A 1 -33.55 -39.11 -5.81
C MET A 1 -32.15 -38.70 -6.19
N LYS A 2 -31.49 -39.40 -7.13
CA LYS A 2 -30.15 -39.00 -7.59
C LYS A 2 -30.18 -37.64 -8.30
N LYS A 3 -31.27 -37.29 -8.93
CA LYS A 3 -31.41 -35.99 -9.62
C LYS A 3 -31.40 -34.80 -8.63
N LEU A 4 -31.88 -35.05 -7.40
CA LEU A 4 -31.92 -34.02 -6.39
C LEU A 4 -30.51 -33.67 -5.90
N TYR A 5 -29.65 -34.65 -5.75
CA TYR A 5 -28.26 -34.45 -5.35
C TYR A 5 -27.46 -33.72 -6.43
N ILE A 6 -27.68 -34.09 -7.67
CA ILE A 6 -27.01 -33.44 -8.80
C ILE A 6 -27.42 -31.96 -8.86
N LEU A 7 -28.68 -31.64 -8.65
CA LEU A 7 -29.16 -30.28 -8.63
C LEU A 7 -28.56 -29.49 -7.46
N THR A 8 -28.45 -30.12 -6.31
CA THR A 8 -27.86 -29.50 -5.12
C THR A 8 -26.36 -29.23 -5.32
N ILE A 9 -25.66 -30.18 -5.90
CA ILE A 9 -24.23 -30.03 -6.21
C ILE A 9 -24.02 -28.95 -7.25
N LEU A 10 -24.87 -28.90 -8.27
CA LEU A 10 -24.81 -27.89 -9.31
C LEU A 10 -25.08 -26.49 -8.72
N LEU A 11 -26.01 -26.40 -7.80
CA LEU A 11 -26.32 -25.14 -7.13
C LEU A 11 -25.16 -24.67 -6.25
N CYS A 12 -24.49 -25.60 -5.57
CA CYS A 12 -23.32 -25.30 -4.76
C CYS A 12 -22.14 -24.80 -5.63
N LEU A 13 -21.98 -25.36 -6.82
CA LEU A 13 -20.91 -24.97 -7.73
C LEU A 13 -21.14 -23.58 -8.34
N SER A 14 -22.39 -23.18 -8.48
CA SER A 14 -22.71 -21.85 -9.01
C SER A 14 -22.54 -20.74 -7.98
N GLY A 15 -22.39 -21.11 -6.73
CA GLY A 15 -22.24 -20.15 -5.63
C GLY A 15 -20.83 -19.62 -5.46
N PHE A 16 -19.84 -20.14 -6.17
CA PHE A 16 -18.49 -19.60 -6.15
C PHE A 16 -18.38 -18.43 -7.11
N GLY A 17 -19.08 -17.36 -6.79
CA GLY A 17 -18.89 -16.11 -7.47
C GLY A 17 -17.45 -15.67 -7.18
N SER A 18 -16.70 -15.44 -8.23
CA SER A 18 -15.35 -14.92 -8.09
C SER A 18 -15.41 -13.57 -7.36
N ILE A 19 -14.96 -13.57 -6.13
CA ILE A 19 -14.82 -12.32 -5.40
C ILE A 19 -13.58 -11.66 -5.96
N PHE A 20 -13.75 -10.88 -7.01
CA PHE A 20 -12.66 -10.08 -7.54
C PHE A 20 -12.51 -8.85 -6.67
N ALA A 21 -11.53 -8.84 -5.81
CA ALA A 21 -11.15 -7.64 -5.09
C ALA A 21 -10.45 -6.70 -6.08
N GLN A 22 -10.66 -5.40 -5.91
CA GLN A 22 -9.90 -4.41 -6.65
C GLN A 22 -8.43 -4.56 -6.25
N THR A 23 -7.55 -4.59 -7.24
CA THR A 23 -6.12 -4.76 -6.99
C THR A 23 -5.35 -3.58 -7.55
N LEU A 24 -4.50 -3.02 -6.73
CA LEU A 24 -3.53 -2.02 -7.16
C LEU A 24 -2.15 -2.67 -7.16
N LYS A 25 -1.43 -2.52 -8.24
CA LYS A 25 -0.06 -3.02 -8.34
C LYS A 25 0.82 -2.02 -9.07
N GLY A 26 2.11 -2.22 -8.97
CA GLY A 26 3.07 -1.37 -9.65
C GLY A 26 4.44 -1.54 -9.04
N HIS A 27 5.28 -0.54 -9.25
CA HIS A 27 6.66 -0.53 -8.77
C HIS A 27 6.90 0.69 -7.91
N ILE A 28 7.82 0.55 -6.96
CA ILE A 28 8.28 1.65 -6.12
C ILE A 28 9.75 1.88 -6.43
N TYR A 29 10.07 3.09 -6.87
CA TYR A 29 11.42 3.47 -7.29
C TYR A 29 11.95 4.63 -6.45
N ASP A 30 13.28 4.72 -6.39
CA ASP A 30 13.94 5.93 -5.94
C ASP A 30 13.79 7.00 -7.03
N ALA A 31 13.27 8.17 -6.67
CA ALA A 31 13.01 9.23 -7.63
C ALA A 31 14.27 9.79 -8.27
N LYS A 32 15.40 9.65 -7.60
CA LYS A 32 16.67 10.20 -8.06
C LYS A 32 17.45 9.23 -8.94
N THR A 33 17.49 7.95 -8.54
CA THR A 33 18.29 6.93 -9.22
C THR A 33 17.47 6.02 -10.13
N ASN A 34 16.14 6.02 -9.96
CA ASN A 34 15.21 5.12 -10.65
C ASN A 34 15.44 3.65 -10.31
N GLU A 35 16.09 3.39 -9.18
CA GLU A 35 16.30 2.02 -8.72
C GLU A 35 15.08 1.53 -7.95
N PRO A 36 14.74 0.23 -8.09
CA PRO A 36 13.62 -0.32 -7.33
C PRO A 36 13.93 -0.34 -5.83
N LEU A 37 12.94 0.00 -5.02
CA LEU A 37 13.05 -0.01 -3.57
C LEU A 37 12.47 -1.32 -3.04
N VAL A 38 13.33 -2.11 -2.42
CA VAL A 38 12.98 -3.41 -1.83
C VAL A 38 12.60 -3.20 -0.37
N GLY A 39 11.44 -3.72 0.03
CA GLY A 39 11.02 -3.60 1.41
C GLY A 39 10.28 -2.32 1.76
N ALA A 40 9.88 -1.56 0.75
CA ALA A 40 9.02 -0.41 0.98
C ALA A 40 7.61 -0.87 1.35
N THR A 41 6.96 -0.18 2.27
CA THR A 41 5.63 -0.56 2.74
C THR A 41 4.56 0.26 2.08
N VAL A 42 3.44 -0.39 1.76
CA VAL A 42 2.24 0.25 1.24
C VAL A 42 1.12 -0.08 2.20
N THR A 43 0.57 0.93 2.86
CA THR A 43 -0.45 0.72 3.89
C THR A 43 -1.66 1.61 3.67
N TYR A 44 -2.79 1.16 4.20
CA TYR A 44 -3.99 1.98 4.32
C TYR A 44 -4.71 1.60 5.62
N LYS A 45 -5.50 2.52 6.11
CA LYS A 45 -6.27 2.29 7.33
C LYS A 45 -7.74 2.10 6.99
N LEU A 46 -8.23 0.91 7.25
CA LEU A 46 -9.65 0.59 7.15
C LEU A 46 -9.86 -0.64 8.03
N HIS A 47 -10.58 -0.49 9.13
CA HIS A 47 -10.77 -1.56 10.11
C HIS A 47 -9.44 -2.12 10.63
N GLY A 48 -8.45 -1.24 10.81
CA GLY A 48 -7.10 -1.60 11.21
C GLY A 48 -6.09 -1.24 10.13
N ASN A 49 -4.86 -1.62 10.34
CA ASN A 49 -3.80 -1.37 9.39
C ASN A 49 -3.69 -2.55 8.41
N GLN A 50 -3.85 -2.26 7.14
CA GLN A 50 -3.64 -3.23 6.07
C GLN A 50 -2.43 -2.81 5.27
N GLY A 51 -1.60 -3.77 4.88
CA GLY A 51 -0.41 -3.38 4.13
C GLY A 51 0.28 -4.53 3.44
N VAL A 52 1.15 -4.16 2.52
CA VAL A 52 2.04 -5.08 1.81
C VAL A 52 3.43 -4.45 1.74
N VAL A 53 4.39 -5.24 1.33
CA VAL A 53 5.79 -4.84 1.22
C VAL A 53 6.26 -5.11 -0.19
N SER A 54 7.06 -4.20 -0.77
CA SER A 54 7.60 -4.40 -2.10
C SER A 54 8.66 -5.52 -2.13
N ASN A 55 8.71 -6.23 -3.25
CA ASN A 55 9.63 -7.34 -3.43
C ASN A 55 10.98 -6.88 -3.97
N ILE A 56 11.83 -7.83 -4.32
CA ILE A 56 13.19 -7.56 -4.80
C ILE A 56 13.23 -6.72 -6.07
N ASN A 57 12.17 -6.74 -6.86
CA ASN A 57 12.04 -5.93 -8.07
C ASN A 57 11.37 -4.59 -7.81
N GLY A 58 11.07 -4.27 -6.55
CA GLY A 58 10.33 -3.07 -6.19
C GLY A 58 8.85 -3.17 -6.47
N GLU A 59 8.36 -4.34 -6.82
CA GLU A 59 6.95 -4.54 -7.13
C GLU A 59 6.10 -4.65 -5.88
N TYR A 60 4.93 -4.03 -5.91
CA TYR A 60 3.93 -4.19 -4.86
C TYR A 60 2.59 -4.56 -5.48
N GLU A 61 1.79 -5.28 -4.72
CA GLU A 61 0.44 -5.62 -5.10
C GLU A 61 -0.41 -5.62 -3.83
N ILE A 62 -1.45 -4.82 -3.84
CA ILE A 62 -2.33 -4.68 -2.67
C ILE A 62 -3.78 -4.77 -3.12
N LYS A 63 -4.57 -5.54 -2.36
CA LYS A 63 -6.00 -5.64 -2.60
C LYS A 63 -6.69 -4.55 -1.81
N LEU A 64 -7.54 -3.79 -2.49
CA LEU A 64 -8.21 -2.65 -1.90
C LEU A 64 -9.70 -2.90 -1.76
N PRO A 65 -10.34 -2.31 -0.74
CA PRO A 65 -11.79 -2.37 -0.62
C PRO A 65 -12.44 -1.52 -1.70
N GLU A 66 -13.70 -1.76 -1.93
CA GLU A 66 -14.49 -0.93 -2.82
C GLU A 66 -14.57 0.49 -2.27
N GLY A 67 -14.47 1.46 -3.16
CA GLY A 67 -14.49 2.87 -2.79
C GLY A 67 -13.10 3.46 -2.73
N GLY A 68 -12.96 4.56 -1.99
CA GLY A 68 -11.69 5.27 -1.89
C GLY A 68 -10.93 4.93 -0.62
N VAL A 69 -9.62 4.84 -0.74
CA VAL A 69 -8.72 4.72 0.41
C VAL A 69 -7.52 5.62 0.20
N ASP A 70 -6.90 6.01 1.30
CA ASP A 70 -5.66 6.77 1.28
C ASP A 70 -4.51 5.80 1.52
N LEU A 71 -3.67 5.65 0.52
CA LEU A 71 -2.48 4.80 0.62
C LEU A 71 -1.30 5.62 1.09
N VAL A 72 -0.48 5.01 1.94
CA VAL A 72 0.77 5.60 2.38
C VAL A 72 1.90 4.67 1.97
N PHE A 73 2.82 5.20 1.19
CA PHE A 73 4.04 4.51 0.79
C PHE A 73 5.16 5.00 1.68
N SER A 74 5.85 4.07 2.34
CA SER A 74 6.87 4.41 3.32
C SER A 74 8.10 3.54 3.15
N TYR A 75 9.28 4.14 3.33
CA TYR A 75 10.54 3.42 3.30
C TYR A 75 11.52 4.14 4.21
N VAL A 76 12.37 3.37 4.88
CA VAL A 76 13.34 3.94 5.83
C VAL A 76 14.27 4.92 5.12
N GLY A 77 14.33 6.15 5.63
CA GLY A 77 15.15 7.19 5.05
C GLY A 77 14.52 7.96 3.89
N TYR A 78 13.25 7.71 3.61
CA TYR A 78 12.52 8.38 2.53
C TYR A 78 11.28 9.08 3.07
N ASP A 79 10.87 10.12 2.38
CA ASP A 79 9.62 10.80 2.70
C ASP A 79 8.43 9.91 2.34
N ASP A 80 7.42 9.90 3.20
CA ASP A 80 6.19 9.17 2.93
C ASP A 80 5.47 9.79 1.73
N VAL A 81 4.90 8.92 0.90
CA VAL A 81 4.07 9.35 -0.22
C VAL A 81 2.62 9.01 0.10
N LEU A 82 1.77 10.01 0.08
CA LEU A 82 0.35 9.84 0.30
C LEU A 82 -0.37 9.82 -1.04
N MET A 83 -1.09 8.75 -1.30
CA MET A 83 -1.80 8.59 -2.57
C MET A 83 -3.25 8.19 -2.30
N PRO A 84 -4.19 9.13 -2.42
CA PRO A 84 -5.59 8.75 -2.40
C PRO A 84 -5.94 8.03 -3.71
N ILE A 85 -6.65 6.92 -3.59
CA ILE A 85 -7.04 6.15 -4.76
C ILE A 85 -8.49 5.70 -4.62
N VAL A 86 -9.20 5.74 -5.73
CA VAL A 86 -10.58 5.26 -5.82
C VAL A 86 -10.66 4.27 -6.97
N ILE A 87 -11.08 3.06 -6.66
CA ILE A 87 -11.31 2.03 -7.67
C ILE A 87 -12.79 1.65 -7.59
N ASN A 88 -13.53 1.97 -8.62
CA ASN A 88 -14.98 1.77 -8.64
C ASN A 88 -15.41 0.45 -9.24
N LYS A 89 -14.51 -0.27 -9.87
CA LYS A 89 -14.79 -1.52 -10.54
C LYS A 89 -13.81 -2.59 -10.13
N ARG A 90 -14.20 -3.82 -10.34
CA ARG A 90 -13.31 -4.97 -10.14
C ARG A 90 -12.26 -4.97 -11.24
N GLU A 91 -11.20 -4.25 -11.00
CA GLU A 91 -10.14 -4.13 -12.00
C GLU A 91 -8.78 -4.11 -11.32
N VAL A 92 -7.76 -4.33 -12.12
CA VAL A 92 -6.38 -4.21 -11.69
C VAL A 92 -5.86 -2.88 -12.22
N VAL A 93 -5.43 -2.02 -11.32
CA VAL A 93 -4.87 -0.71 -11.66
C VAL A 93 -3.38 -0.75 -11.40
N THR A 94 -2.61 -0.21 -12.32
CA THR A 94 -1.15 -0.16 -12.20
C THR A 94 -0.70 1.28 -11.93
N LYS A 95 0.05 1.47 -10.84
CA LYS A 95 0.61 2.76 -10.47
C LYS A 95 2.05 2.58 -10.01
N ASP A 96 2.96 3.28 -10.63
CA ASP A 96 4.35 3.33 -10.20
C ASP A 96 4.54 4.55 -9.29
N VAL A 97 5.33 4.37 -8.24
CA VAL A 97 5.56 5.41 -7.24
C VAL A 97 7.04 5.71 -7.16
N TYR A 98 7.37 6.99 -7.13
CA TYR A 98 8.73 7.46 -7.00
C TYR A 98 8.89 8.15 -5.65
N MET A 99 9.77 7.64 -4.82
CA MET A 99 10.00 8.15 -3.47
C MET A 99 11.28 8.96 -3.42
N LYS A 100 11.26 10.01 -2.60
CA LYS A 100 12.40 10.90 -2.42
C LYS A 100 13.06 10.64 -1.07
N GLU A 101 14.36 10.66 -1.04
CA GLU A 101 15.09 10.57 0.23
C GLU A 101 14.70 11.72 1.13
N SER A 102 14.55 11.41 2.40
CA SER A 102 14.18 12.40 3.40
C SER A 102 15.42 13.13 3.89
N THR A 103 15.48 14.43 3.64
CA THR A 103 16.52 15.27 4.19
C THR A 103 16.14 15.82 5.56
N LYS A 104 14.84 15.83 5.84
CA LYS A 104 14.33 16.35 7.11
C LYS A 104 14.76 15.51 8.31
N LEU A 105 14.91 14.21 8.10
CA LEU A 105 15.27 13.32 9.18
C LEU A 105 16.62 13.69 9.80
N LEU A 106 17.58 14.07 8.96
CA LEU A 106 18.89 14.49 9.42
C LEU A 106 18.83 15.85 10.15
N GLU A 107 18.02 16.75 9.67
CA GLU A 107 17.83 18.05 10.28
C GLU A 107 17.18 17.92 11.66
N GLU A 108 16.20 17.05 11.78
CA GLU A 108 15.52 16.84 13.05
C GLU A 108 16.49 16.31 14.12
N VAL A 109 17.38 15.41 13.73
CA VAL A 109 18.36 14.87 14.65
C VAL A 109 19.30 15.96 15.14
N VAL A 110 19.73 16.84 14.26
CA VAL A 110 20.61 17.95 14.63
C VAL A 110 19.89 18.95 15.53
N VAL A 111 18.65 19.28 15.21
CA VAL A 111 17.87 20.23 16.00
C VAL A 111 17.55 19.67 17.38
N SER A 112 17.26 18.41 17.48
CA SER A 112 16.93 17.80 18.77
C SER A 112 18.14 17.76 19.72
N ALA A 113 19.32 17.86 19.21
CA ALA A 113 20.52 17.95 20.02
C ALA A 113 20.68 19.30 20.69
N GLY A 114 20.00 20.32 20.17
CA GLY A 114 20.05 21.63 20.77
C GLY A 114 18.85 21.98 21.53
N ARG A 115 18.06 22.27 22.44
CA ARG A 115 16.82 22.66 22.88
C ARG A 115 16.19 22.79 23.70
N PHE A 116 16.23 22.75 23.59
CA PHE A 116 15.41 22.66 23.92
C PHE A 116 15.34 23.19 24.23
N GLU A 117 15.34 23.24 24.21
CA GLU A 117 14.88 23.60 24.25
C GLU A 117 14.88 24.16 24.30
N GLN A 118 14.89 24.36 24.41
CA GLN A 118 14.48 24.86 24.35
C GLN A 118 14.43 25.28 24.67
N LYS A 119 14.45 25.57 25.05
CA LYS A 119 14.00 25.90 25.34
C LYS A 119 14.19 26.18 25.92
N LEU A 120 14.11 26.25 26.16
CA LEU A 120 14.05 26.49 26.54
C LEU A 120 14.37 26.98 27.00
N SER A 121 14.60 27.17 27.31
CA SER A 121 14.58 27.56 27.47
C SER A 121 14.94 27.86 27.66
N ASP A 122 15.15 28.16 27.87
CA ASP A 122 15.03 28.44 27.92
C ASP A 122 14.99 28.59 27.97
#